data_a2720596db6343ce76ae670636a87e33
#
_entry.id   a2720596db6343ce76ae670636a87e33
#
_cell.length_a   1.000
_cell.length_b   1.000
_cell.length_c   1.000
_cell.angle_alpha   90.00
_cell.angle_beta   90.00
_cell.angle_gamma   90.00
#
_symmetry.space_group_name_H-M   'P 1'
#
loop_
_entity.id
_entity.type
_entity.pdbx_description
1 polymer ?
#
loop_
_entity_poly.entity_id
_entity_poly.type
_entity_poly.pdbx_seq_one_letter_code
_entity_poly.pdbx_strand_id
1 'polypeptide(L)'
;MNRVRRPSPALIVAIIALIVSMGGTGYAAFTLPRNSVGNKQLKNGAVTAAKVKRHSLTGKQINLKKLGTVPRARNAGRALTAGSAPPSGKAGGALSGRYPNPFIAPAEPVHLVGAPGQPPFDLQWTNVGRLPDGTGPFQPAGFYKDPFGTVHLQGDVTRPDPNSRDAVIFILPAGYCPVGGIEDFPAYGFGGSAAGVAVRSSDCAVVFVAGTTSFIGLGAVQFRAG
;
A
#
# COMPACT_ATOMS: atom_id res chain seq x y z
N MET A 1 -8.79 49.54 98.78
CA MET A 1 -9.80 49.76 97.76
C MET A 1 -9.12 50.26 96.50
N ASN A 2 -8.90 49.37 95.55
CA ASN A 2 -8.28 49.74 94.27
C ASN A 2 -9.31 50.49 93.37
N ARG A 3 -9.08 51.78 93.12
CA ARG A 3 -9.90 52.53 92.21
C ARG A 3 -9.53 52.10 90.77
N VAL A 4 -10.42 51.41 90.15
CA VAL A 4 -10.34 51.11 88.70
C VAL A 4 -10.38 52.47 87.94
N ARG A 5 -9.28 52.89 87.34
CA ARG A 5 -9.22 54.08 86.48
C ARG A 5 -10.07 53.82 85.27
N ARG A 6 -11.02 54.71 85.03
CA ARG A 6 -11.85 54.65 83.82
C ARG A 6 -10.93 54.88 82.61
N PRO A 7 -11.04 54.10 81.53
CA PRO A 7 -10.23 54.29 80.36
C PRO A 7 -10.46 55.66 79.75
N SER A 8 -9.42 56.28 79.26
CA SER A 8 -9.52 57.58 78.61
C SER A 8 -10.33 57.47 77.34
N PRO A 9 -11.09 58.51 76.95
CA PRO A 9 -11.83 58.48 75.63
C PRO A 9 -10.92 58.19 74.44
N ALA A 10 -9.67 58.64 74.44
CA ALA A 10 -8.71 58.37 73.45
C ALA A 10 -8.34 56.87 73.33
N LEU A 11 -8.26 56.14 74.45
CA LEU A 11 -7.98 54.71 74.43
C LEU A 11 -9.17 53.92 73.87
N ILE A 12 -10.39 54.33 74.17
CA ILE A 12 -11.59 53.69 73.59
C ILE A 12 -11.62 53.84 72.04
N VAL A 13 -11.36 55.05 71.55
CA VAL A 13 -11.27 55.31 70.09
C VAL A 13 -10.15 54.53 69.47
N ALA A 14 -8.99 54.44 70.11
CA ALA A 14 -7.87 53.66 69.56
C ALA A 14 -8.18 52.16 69.47
N ILE A 15 -8.86 51.59 70.43
CA ILE A 15 -9.30 50.17 70.45
C ILE A 15 -10.33 49.93 69.32
N ILE A 16 -11.29 50.83 69.14
CA ILE A 16 -12.30 50.73 68.09
C ILE A 16 -11.64 50.82 66.75
N ALA A 17 -10.74 51.75 66.55
CA ALA A 17 -9.98 51.91 65.30
C ALA A 17 -9.13 50.65 64.95
N LEU A 18 -8.52 50.04 66.01
CA LEU A 18 -7.75 48.80 65.83
C LEU A 18 -8.65 47.64 65.41
N ILE A 19 -9.81 47.48 66.05
CA ILE A 19 -10.78 46.42 65.74
C ILE A 19 -11.31 46.58 64.28
N VAL A 20 -11.64 47.78 63.91
CA VAL A 20 -12.11 48.11 62.57
C VAL A 20 -11.01 47.84 61.49
N SER A 21 -9.77 48.24 61.81
CA SER A 21 -8.66 48.00 60.88
C SER A 21 -8.30 46.51 60.72
N MET A 22 -8.39 45.73 61.81
CA MET A 22 -8.15 44.28 61.76
C MET A 22 -9.34 43.53 61.10
N GLY A 23 -10.56 43.95 61.32
CA GLY A 23 -11.77 43.30 60.76
C GLY A 23 -11.91 43.56 59.24
N GLY A 24 -11.53 44.74 58.77
CA GLY A 24 -11.67 45.11 57.36
C GLY A 24 -10.74 44.34 56.43
N THR A 25 -9.52 44.03 56.85
CA THR A 25 -8.53 43.28 56.04
C THR A 25 -8.83 41.77 55.96
N GLY A 26 -9.39 41.21 57.03
CA GLY A 26 -9.75 39.78 57.06
C GLY A 26 -10.93 39.44 56.17
N TYR A 27 -11.92 40.27 56.04
CA TYR A 27 -13.12 40.01 55.24
C TYR A 27 -12.86 40.05 53.73
N ALA A 28 -11.95 40.92 53.30
CA ALA A 28 -11.58 41.02 51.87
C ALA A 28 -10.78 39.79 51.35
N ALA A 29 -10.13 39.05 52.26
CA ALA A 29 -9.33 37.87 51.87
C ALA A 29 -10.14 36.58 51.69
N PHE A 30 -11.35 36.48 52.29
CA PHE A 30 -12.12 35.24 52.31
C PHE A 30 -13.36 35.17 51.40
N THR A 31 -13.86 36.29 50.91
CA THR A 31 -15.07 36.31 50.08
C THR A 31 -14.95 37.31 48.93
N LEU A 32 -14.36 36.82 47.83
CA LEU A 32 -14.44 37.58 46.59
C LEU A 32 -15.84 37.40 46.00
N PRO A 33 -16.59 38.47 45.73
CA PRO A 33 -17.88 38.38 45.03
C PRO A 33 -17.71 37.67 43.68
N ARG A 34 -18.75 37.02 43.25
CA ARG A 34 -18.75 36.42 41.89
C ARG A 34 -18.49 37.51 40.85
N ASN A 35 -17.64 37.20 39.87
CA ASN A 35 -17.22 38.10 38.78
C ASN A 35 -16.40 39.35 39.25
N SER A 36 -15.82 39.34 40.43
CA SER A 36 -14.99 40.45 40.93
C SER A 36 -13.57 40.46 40.36
N VAL A 37 -13.12 39.37 39.72
CA VAL A 37 -11.82 39.25 39.12
C VAL A 37 -11.93 39.42 37.61
N GLY A 38 -11.58 40.58 37.11
CA GLY A 38 -11.55 40.87 35.67
C GLY A 38 -10.13 40.88 35.12
N ASN A 39 -10.02 41.27 33.85
CA ASN A 39 -8.73 41.31 33.14
C ASN A 39 -7.68 42.21 33.77
N LYS A 40 -8.12 43.29 34.46
CA LYS A 40 -7.24 44.24 35.17
C LYS A 40 -6.58 43.65 36.41
N GLN A 41 -7.21 42.67 37.06
CA GLN A 41 -6.73 42.00 38.25
C GLN A 41 -5.81 40.83 37.94
N LEU A 42 -5.88 40.29 36.73
CA LEU A 42 -5.03 39.18 36.28
C LEU A 42 -3.81 39.70 35.51
N LYS A 43 -2.64 39.52 36.07
CA LYS A 43 -1.37 39.78 35.35
C LYS A 43 -1.19 38.79 34.21
N ASN A 44 -0.49 39.23 33.17
CA ASN A 44 -0.13 38.32 32.09
C ASN A 44 0.60 37.06 32.62
N GLY A 45 0.15 35.88 32.23
CA GLY A 45 0.71 34.61 32.72
C GLY A 45 0.26 34.19 34.10
N ALA A 46 -0.64 34.92 34.78
CA ALA A 46 -1.11 34.58 36.12
C ALA A 46 -1.90 33.26 36.15
N VAL A 47 -2.57 32.91 35.09
CA VAL A 47 -3.30 31.64 34.93
C VAL A 47 -2.42 30.64 34.17
N THR A 48 -1.77 29.75 34.89
CA THR A 48 -0.95 28.68 34.34
C THR A 48 -1.75 27.38 34.20
N ALA A 49 -1.24 26.41 33.48
CA ALA A 49 -1.86 25.08 33.32
C ALA A 49 -2.14 24.38 34.65
N ALA A 50 -1.33 24.61 35.70
CA ALA A 50 -1.54 24.06 37.04
C ALA A 50 -2.75 24.65 37.74
N LYS A 51 -3.18 25.87 37.38
CA LYS A 51 -4.34 26.56 37.97
C LYS A 51 -5.66 26.27 37.27
N VAL A 52 -5.61 25.60 36.14
CA VAL A 52 -6.78 25.17 35.38
C VAL A 52 -7.00 23.67 35.60
N LYS A 53 -8.16 23.34 36.20
CA LYS A 53 -8.52 21.94 36.41
C LYS A 53 -8.49 21.18 35.09
N ARG A 54 -7.89 20.00 35.07
CA ARG A 54 -7.86 19.15 33.87
C ARG A 54 -9.30 18.89 33.39
N HIS A 55 -9.49 18.96 32.09
CA HIS A 55 -10.78 18.75 31.43
C HIS A 55 -11.89 19.78 31.75
N SER A 56 -11.55 20.91 32.40
CA SER A 56 -12.54 21.95 32.73
C SER A 56 -12.82 22.94 31.61
N LEU A 57 -11.92 23.03 30.62
CA LEU A 57 -12.09 23.90 29.46
C LEU A 57 -12.64 23.09 28.27
N THR A 58 -13.71 23.53 27.70
CA THR A 58 -14.34 22.97 26.49
C THR A 58 -14.31 23.97 25.35
N GLY A 59 -14.71 23.55 24.14
CA GLY A 59 -14.82 24.45 22.98
C GLY A 59 -15.73 25.67 23.21
N LYS A 60 -16.60 25.65 24.22
CA LYS A 60 -17.44 26.80 24.59
C LYS A 60 -16.65 27.91 25.27
N GLN A 61 -15.59 27.58 26.01
CA GLN A 61 -14.75 28.53 26.73
C GLN A 61 -13.55 29.01 25.93
N ILE A 62 -13.26 28.35 24.79
CA ILE A 62 -12.08 28.62 23.99
C ILE A 62 -12.51 29.18 22.63
N ASN A 63 -11.96 30.33 22.25
CA ASN A 63 -12.16 30.85 20.91
C ASN A 63 -11.30 30.05 19.91
N LEU A 64 -11.89 29.02 19.30
CA LEU A 64 -11.21 28.11 18.37
C LEU A 64 -10.63 28.82 17.13
N LYS A 65 -11.21 29.97 16.74
CA LYS A 65 -10.70 30.77 15.60
C LYS A 65 -9.36 31.46 15.92
N LYS A 66 -9.08 31.70 17.22
CA LYS A 66 -7.83 32.32 17.68
C LYS A 66 -6.81 31.32 18.19
N LEU A 67 -7.16 30.04 18.22
CA LEU A 67 -6.19 28.97 18.52
C LEU A 67 -5.30 28.74 17.31
N GLY A 68 -4.00 28.87 17.48
CA GLY A 68 -3.04 28.41 16.46
C GLY A 68 -3.19 26.91 16.19
N THR A 69 -2.60 26.42 15.10
CA THR A 69 -2.71 25.01 14.73
C THR A 69 -2.06 24.11 15.76
N VAL A 70 -2.87 23.32 16.46
CA VAL A 70 -2.39 22.33 17.43
C VAL A 70 -1.73 21.19 16.67
N PRO A 71 -0.53 20.69 17.04
CA PRO A 71 0.18 19.65 16.28
C PRO A 71 -0.65 18.40 15.99
N ARG A 72 -1.45 17.94 16.95
CA ARG A 72 -2.35 16.77 16.76
C ARG A 72 -3.52 17.05 15.81
N ALA A 73 -4.12 18.24 15.89
CA ALA A 73 -5.18 18.65 14.97
C ALA A 73 -4.65 18.84 13.55
N ARG A 74 -3.42 19.31 13.40
CA ARG A 74 -2.72 19.39 12.11
C ARG A 74 -2.55 18.00 11.48
N ASN A 75 -2.17 16.98 12.25
CA ASN A 75 -2.03 15.61 11.78
C ASN A 75 -3.39 14.99 11.42
N ALA A 76 -4.42 15.23 12.21
CA ALA A 76 -5.78 14.80 11.91
C ALA A 76 -6.33 15.44 10.62
N GLY A 77 -6.09 16.75 10.43
CA GLY A 77 -6.45 17.45 9.19
C GLY A 77 -5.72 16.90 7.96
N ARG A 78 -4.43 16.56 8.10
CA ARG A 78 -3.65 15.92 7.03
C ARG A 78 -4.15 14.50 6.74
N ALA A 79 -4.50 13.73 7.76
CA ALA A 79 -5.05 12.39 7.59
C ALA A 79 -6.40 12.43 6.87
N LEU A 80 -7.27 13.37 7.20
CA LEU A 80 -8.56 13.55 6.53
C LEU A 80 -8.39 13.94 5.05
N THR A 81 -7.47 14.86 4.74
CA THR A 81 -7.15 15.25 3.35
C THR A 81 -6.44 14.13 2.61
N ALA A 82 -5.56 13.35 3.27
CA ALA A 82 -4.92 12.20 2.66
C ALA A 82 -5.90 11.07 2.34
N GLY A 83 -6.92 10.86 3.18
CA GLY A 83 -7.98 9.86 2.93
C GLY A 83 -8.89 10.20 1.74
N SER A 84 -9.00 11.49 1.38
CA SER A 84 -9.75 11.96 0.22
C SER A 84 -8.90 12.33 -0.99
N ALA A 85 -7.57 12.37 -0.84
CA ALA A 85 -6.67 12.65 -1.96
C ALA A 85 -6.60 11.42 -2.89
N PRO A 86 -6.75 11.61 -4.20
CA PRO A 86 -6.51 10.51 -5.13
C PRO A 86 -5.08 10.00 -5.00
N PRO A 87 -4.84 8.71 -5.20
CA PRO A 87 -3.49 8.18 -5.23
C PRO A 87 -2.59 8.98 -6.17
N SER A 88 -1.32 9.14 -5.81
CA SER A 88 -0.34 9.89 -6.61
C SER A 88 0.99 9.13 -6.65
N GLY A 89 1.82 9.43 -7.67
CA GLY A 89 3.11 8.77 -7.85
C GLY A 89 3.07 7.68 -8.92
N LYS A 90 4.11 6.84 -8.96
CA LYS A 90 4.17 5.70 -9.87
C LYS A 90 3.21 4.60 -9.42
N ALA A 91 2.52 4.00 -10.37
CA ALA A 91 1.81 2.75 -10.16
C ALA A 91 2.79 1.58 -10.06
N GLY A 92 2.37 0.46 -9.50
CA GLY A 92 3.22 -0.72 -9.32
C GLY A 92 2.43 -2.02 -9.42
N GLY A 93 3.14 -3.16 -9.36
CA GLY A 93 2.57 -4.48 -9.60
C GLY A 93 2.14 -4.64 -11.06
N ALA A 94 0.92 -5.10 -11.29
CA ALA A 94 0.33 -5.23 -12.61
C ALA A 94 -0.06 -3.90 -13.27
N LEU A 95 0.10 -2.78 -12.57
CA LEU A 95 -0.19 -1.45 -13.10
C LEU A 95 1.10 -0.71 -13.47
N SER A 96 1.01 0.08 -14.54
CA SER A 96 2.07 0.96 -15.03
C SER A 96 1.56 2.40 -15.13
N GLY A 97 2.48 3.36 -15.40
CA GLY A 97 2.15 4.77 -15.50
C GLY A 97 2.16 5.47 -14.16
N ARG A 98 1.32 6.47 -14.01
CA ARG A 98 1.21 7.30 -12.80
C ARG A 98 -0.25 7.52 -12.42
N TYR A 99 -0.51 7.52 -11.11
CA TYR A 99 -1.79 7.96 -10.59
C TYR A 99 -2.06 9.46 -10.94
N PRO A 100 -3.32 9.86 -11.17
CA PRO A 100 -4.54 9.09 -10.96
C PRO A 100 -4.95 8.18 -12.13
N ASN A 101 -4.22 8.16 -13.23
CA ASN A 101 -4.57 7.42 -14.45
C ASN A 101 -3.56 6.29 -14.76
N PRO A 102 -3.43 5.26 -13.91
CA PRO A 102 -2.62 4.11 -14.23
C PRO A 102 -3.30 3.26 -15.30
N PHE A 103 -2.52 2.45 -16.00
CA PHE A 103 -2.99 1.45 -16.95
C PHE A 103 -2.37 0.09 -16.64
N ILE A 104 -2.90 -0.98 -17.20
CA ILE A 104 -2.31 -2.32 -17.07
C ILE A 104 -0.95 -2.30 -17.75
N ALA A 105 0.09 -2.76 -17.06
CA ALA A 105 1.42 -2.87 -17.62
C ALA A 105 1.37 -3.76 -18.89
N PRO A 106 2.14 -3.46 -19.94
CA PRO A 106 2.25 -4.36 -21.07
C PRO A 106 2.89 -5.70 -20.64
N ALA A 107 2.59 -6.76 -21.36
CA ALA A 107 3.34 -8.00 -21.22
C ALA A 107 4.82 -7.75 -21.56
N GLU A 108 5.69 -8.60 -21.04
CA GLU A 108 7.11 -8.54 -21.40
C GLU A 108 7.32 -8.90 -22.90
N PRO A 109 8.45 -8.51 -23.47
CA PRO A 109 8.80 -8.96 -24.83
C PRO A 109 8.89 -10.48 -24.92
N VAL A 110 8.53 -11.02 -26.07
CA VAL A 110 8.63 -12.47 -26.32
C VAL A 110 10.08 -12.93 -26.32
N HIS A 111 10.36 -13.95 -25.54
CA HIS A 111 11.62 -14.68 -25.53
C HIS A 111 11.58 -15.80 -26.58
N LEU A 112 12.27 -15.63 -27.69
CA LEU A 112 12.25 -16.61 -28.77
C LEU A 112 13.16 -17.79 -28.44
N VAL A 113 12.63 -19.01 -28.49
CA VAL A 113 13.40 -20.25 -28.28
C VAL A 113 14.46 -20.39 -29.39
N GLY A 114 15.70 -20.68 -28.97
CA GLY A 114 16.85 -20.79 -29.87
C GLY A 114 17.52 -19.47 -30.24
N ALA A 115 17.01 -18.32 -29.81
CA ALA A 115 17.68 -17.03 -29.99
C ALA A 115 18.91 -16.89 -29.05
N PRO A 116 19.89 -16.03 -29.37
CA PRO A 116 21.03 -15.79 -28.51
C PRO A 116 20.62 -15.42 -27.07
N GLY A 117 21.13 -16.17 -26.08
CA GLY A 117 20.79 -15.95 -24.65
C GLY A 117 19.44 -16.50 -24.22
N GLN A 118 18.70 -17.17 -25.08
CA GLN A 118 17.42 -17.82 -24.78
C GLN A 118 17.59 -19.35 -24.74
N PRO A 119 16.63 -20.08 -24.14
CA PRO A 119 16.65 -21.53 -24.12
C PRO A 119 16.77 -22.12 -25.53
N PRO A 120 17.65 -23.11 -25.75
CA PRO A 120 17.70 -23.82 -27.02
C PRO A 120 16.55 -24.80 -27.14
N PHE A 121 16.27 -25.23 -28.38
CA PHE A 121 15.45 -26.42 -28.62
C PHE A 121 16.22 -27.67 -28.17
N ASP A 122 15.49 -28.66 -27.65
CA ASP A 122 16.01 -29.98 -27.34
C ASP A 122 15.65 -31.00 -28.42
N LEU A 123 16.40 -32.10 -28.50
CA LEU A 123 16.10 -33.31 -29.27
C LEU A 123 15.63 -33.06 -30.74
N GLN A 124 16.32 -32.20 -31.48
CA GLN A 124 16.02 -31.90 -32.89
C GLN A 124 14.70 -31.18 -33.15
N TRP A 125 14.07 -30.63 -32.12
CA TRP A 125 12.95 -29.71 -32.34
C TRP A 125 13.43 -28.41 -33.01
N THR A 126 12.60 -27.88 -33.85
CA THR A 126 12.84 -26.61 -34.58
C THR A 126 11.53 -25.88 -34.77
N ASN A 127 11.62 -24.60 -35.11
CA ASN A 127 10.46 -23.86 -35.62
C ASN A 127 9.97 -24.47 -36.93
N VAL A 128 8.66 -24.49 -37.12
CA VAL A 128 8.05 -24.95 -38.40
C VAL A 128 8.55 -24.10 -39.57
N GLY A 129 8.64 -22.78 -39.39
CA GLY A 129 9.03 -21.86 -40.45
C GLY A 129 8.01 -21.82 -41.59
N ARG A 130 8.36 -22.39 -42.77
CA ARG A 130 7.45 -22.59 -43.89
C ARG A 130 7.28 -24.07 -44.21
N LEU A 131 6.05 -24.44 -44.53
CA LEU A 131 5.79 -25.79 -45.06
C LEU A 131 6.30 -25.95 -46.48
N PRO A 132 6.50 -27.21 -46.97
CA PRO A 132 6.97 -27.49 -48.33
C PRO A 132 6.07 -26.94 -49.44
N ASP A 133 4.79 -26.74 -49.16
CA ASP A 133 3.80 -26.14 -50.08
C ASP A 133 3.86 -24.60 -50.11
N GLY A 134 4.79 -23.99 -49.35
CA GLY A 134 4.96 -22.54 -49.26
C GLY A 134 4.07 -21.85 -48.20
N THR A 135 3.20 -22.59 -47.54
CA THR A 135 2.37 -22.05 -46.46
C THR A 135 3.23 -21.51 -45.29
N GLY A 136 2.90 -20.35 -44.77
CA GLY A 136 3.66 -19.68 -43.72
C GLY A 136 4.23 -18.33 -44.21
N PRO A 137 5.16 -17.70 -43.47
CA PRO A 137 5.87 -18.26 -42.30
C PRO A 137 4.97 -18.42 -41.10
N PHE A 138 5.13 -19.52 -40.38
CA PHE A 138 4.53 -19.73 -39.07
C PHE A 138 5.30 -18.98 -37.99
N GLN A 139 4.62 -18.66 -36.90
CA GLN A 139 5.21 -17.92 -35.80
C GLN A 139 6.31 -18.75 -35.12
N PRO A 140 7.47 -18.19 -34.80
CA PRO A 140 8.51 -18.90 -34.10
C PRO A 140 8.09 -19.17 -32.65
N ALA A 141 8.57 -20.30 -32.12
CA ALA A 141 8.34 -20.66 -30.73
C ALA A 141 8.94 -19.64 -29.77
N GLY A 142 8.20 -19.30 -28.76
CA GLY A 142 8.62 -18.36 -27.75
C GLY A 142 7.71 -18.42 -26.53
N PHE A 143 8.10 -17.68 -25.52
CA PHE A 143 7.34 -17.55 -24.28
C PHE A 143 7.45 -16.11 -23.76
N TYR A 144 6.46 -15.71 -22.99
CA TYR A 144 6.46 -14.41 -22.29
C TYR A 144 5.52 -14.48 -21.09
N LYS A 145 5.71 -13.54 -20.18
CA LYS A 145 4.84 -13.39 -19.00
C LYS A 145 4.00 -12.13 -19.13
N ASP A 146 2.74 -12.26 -18.79
CA ASP A 146 1.84 -11.12 -18.68
C ASP A 146 2.02 -10.40 -17.33
N PRO A 147 1.46 -9.20 -17.12
CA PRO A 147 1.56 -8.46 -15.87
C PRO A 147 0.96 -9.15 -14.65
N PHE A 148 0.16 -10.19 -14.87
CA PHE A 148 -0.48 -10.97 -13.81
C PHE A 148 0.32 -12.22 -13.42
N GLY A 149 1.45 -12.45 -14.09
CA GLY A 149 2.34 -13.59 -13.83
C GLY A 149 1.94 -14.85 -14.54
N THR A 150 1.04 -14.77 -15.55
CA THR A 150 0.73 -15.90 -16.44
C THR A 150 1.80 -16.01 -17.50
N VAL A 151 2.36 -17.19 -17.67
CA VAL A 151 3.25 -17.54 -18.78
C VAL A 151 2.42 -17.99 -19.95
N HIS A 152 2.70 -17.43 -21.11
CA HIS A 152 2.11 -17.77 -22.39
C HIS A 152 3.18 -18.36 -23.28
N LEU A 153 2.89 -19.50 -23.92
CA LEU A 153 3.70 -19.99 -25.02
C LEU A 153 3.10 -19.53 -26.33
N GLN A 154 3.93 -19.43 -27.35
CA GLN A 154 3.49 -19.12 -28.71
C GLN A 154 4.30 -19.87 -29.76
N GLY A 155 3.82 -19.83 -30.98
CA GLY A 155 4.52 -20.35 -32.16
C GLY A 155 4.30 -21.83 -32.39
N ASP A 156 4.93 -22.31 -33.44
CA ASP A 156 4.72 -23.64 -34.00
C ASP A 156 6.06 -24.35 -34.15
N VAL A 157 6.14 -25.57 -33.65
CA VAL A 157 7.35 -26.39 -33.64
C VAL A 157 7.15 -27.70 -34.38
N THR A 158 8.24 -28.22 -34.92
CA THR A 158 8.29 -29.50 -35.64
C THR A 158 9.51 -30.29 -35.23
N ARG A 159 9.41 -31.61 -35.41
CA ARG A 159 10.51 -32.54 -35.23
C ARG A 159 10.48 -33.63 -36.29
N PRO A 160 11.63 -34.04 -36.85
CA PRO A 160 11.70 -35.06 -37.89
C PRO A 160 11.22 -36.46 -37.47
N ASP A 161 11.42 -36.85 -36.21
CA ASP A 161 10.99 -38.16 -35.72
C ASP A 161 9.53 -38.14 -35.20
N PRO A 162 8.59 -38.78 -35.90
CA PRO A 162 7.16 -38.74 -35.59
C PRO A 162 6.76 -39.57 -34.37
N ASN A 163 7.66 -40.42 -33.82
CA ASN A 163 7.30 -41.47 -32.88
C ASN A 163 7.79 -41.19 -31.42
N SER A 164 8.42 -40.06 -31.17
CA SER A 164 8.95 -39.74 -29.86
C SER A 164 7.88 -39.13 -28.96
N ARG A 165 7.32 -39.94 -28.06
CA ARG A 165 6.51 -39.47 -26.95
C ARG A 165 7.39 -38.98 -25.80
N ASP A 166 6.86 -38.08 -24.97
CA ASP A 166 7.56 -37.48 -23.81
C ASP A 166 8.87 -36.76 -24.17
N ALA A 167 8.98 -36.33 -25.42
CA ALA A 167 10.15 -35.59 -25.89
C ALA A 167 10.09 -34.14 -25.40
N VAL A 168 11.14 -33.72 -24.70
CA VAL A 168 11.32 -32.31 -24.31
C VAL A 168 11.47 -31.45 -25.55
N ILE A 169 10.67 -30.40 -25.67
CA ILE A 169 10.75 -29.43 -26.75
C ILE A 169 11.81 -28.37 -26.43
N PHE A 170 11.71 -27.79 -25.27
CA PHE A 170 12.70 -26.90 -24.66
C PHE A 170 12.44 -26.78 -23.16
N ILE A 171 13.40 -26.19 -22.42
CA ILE A 171 13.30 -25.97 -20.96
C ILE A 171 13.11 -24.46 -20.72
N LEU A 172 12.08 -24.12 -19.99
CA LEU A 172 11.83 -22.74 -19.58
C LEU A 172 12.86 -22.29 -18.52
N PRO A 173 13.29 -21.04 -18.53
CA PRO A 173 14.21 -20.53 -17.52
C PRO A 173 13.53 -20.38 -16.16
N ALA A 174 14.34 -20.21 -15.11
CA ALA A 174 13.85 -19.94 -13.78
C ALA A 174 12.89 -18.73 -13.76
N GLY A 175 11.81 -18.86 -13.01
CA GLY A 175 10.75 -17.86 -12.95
C GLY A 175 9.62 -18.03 -13.99
N TYR A 176 9.76 -18.97 -14.93
CA TYR A 176 8.73 -19.33 -15.90
C TYR A 176 8.18 -20.74 -15.70
N CYS A 177 8.54 -21.40 -14.61
CA CYS A 177 8.04 -22.74 -14.29
C CYS A 177 6.61 -22.68 -13.73
N PRO A 178 5.76 -23.67 -14.03
CA PRO A 178 4.45 -23.77 -13.40
C PRO A 178 4.60 -24.10 -11.90
N VAL A 179 3.56 -23.78 -11.13
CA VAL A 179 3.47 -24.12 -9.71
C VAL A 179 2.79 -25.47 -9.55
N GLY A 180 3.53 -26.47 -9.04
CA GLY A 180 2.89 -27.68 -8.50
C GLY A 180 2.53 -28.78 -9.46
N GLY A 181 3.49 -29.47 -10.04
CA GLY A 181 3.28 -30.71 -10.79
C GLY A 181 3.43 -30.59 -12.31
N ILE A 182 2.74 -31.46 -13.02
CA ILE A 182 2.68 -31.45 -14.49
C ILE A 182 1.33 -30.85 -14.88
N GLU A 183 1.36 -29.90 -15.79
CA GLU A 183 0.16 -29.33 -16.36
C GLU A 183 0.05 -29.74 -17.83
N ASP A 184 -1.07 -30.39 -18.20
CA ASP A 184 -1.34 -30.87 -19.56
C ASP A 184 -2.23 -29.88 -20.30
N PHE A 185 -1.84 -29.59 -21.56
CA PHE A 185 -2.54 -28.63 -22.40
C PHE A 185 -2.90 -29.27 -23.74
N PRO A 186 -4.13 -28.99 -24.23
CA PRO A 186 -4.44 -29.30 -25.63
C PRO A 186 -3.58 -28.46 -26.55
N ALA A 187 -3.03 -29.05 -27.56
CA ALA A 187 -2.26 -28.41 -28.59
C ALA A 187 -2.89 -28.68 -29.97
N TYR A 188 -2.52 -27.84 -30.91
CA TYR A 188 -2.96 -27.93 -32.28
C TYR A 188 -1.92 -28.63 -33.11
N GLY A 189 -2.33 -29.68 -33.85
CA GLY A 189 -1.48 -30.39 -34.78
C GLY A 189 -1.78 -30.05 -36.23
N PHE A 190 -0.99 -30.61 -37.17
CA PHE A 190 -1.15 -30.41 -38.58
C PHE A 190 -2.57 -30.71 -39.09
N GLY A 191 -3.12 -29.84 -39.94
CA GLY A 191 -4.48 -30.02 -40.50
C GLY A 191 -5.61 -29.98 -39.50
N GLY A 192 -5.41 -29.42 -38.29
CA GLY A 192 -6.44 -29.38 -37.24
C GLY A 192 -6.49 -30.64 -36.38
N SER A 193 -5.50 -31.51 -36.48
CA SER A 193 -5.43 -32.70 -35.62
C SER A 193 -5.17 -32.32 -34.17
N ALA A 194 -5.68 -33.12 -33.24
CA ALA A 194 -5.42 -32.94 -31.82
C ALA A 194 -3.97 -33.33 -31.48
N ALA A 195 -3.33 -32.52 -30.66
CA ALA A 195 -2.03 -32.79 -30.07
C ALA A 195 -2.06 -32.42 -28.58
N GLY A 196 -1.04 -32.84 -27.83
CA GLY A 196 -0.89 -32.55 -26.41
C GLY A 196 0.52 -32.08 -26.08
N VAL A 197 0.59 -31.08 -25.24
CA VAL A 197 1.82 -30.54 -24.67
C VAL A 197 1.67 -30.49 -23.16
N ALA A 198 2.69 -30.87 -22.43
CA ALA A 198 2.73 -30.71 -20.98
C ALA A 198 3.86 -29.77 -20.56
N VAL A 199 3.68 -29.11 -19.42
CA VAL A 199 4.76 -28.35 -18.79
C VAL A 199 4.98 -28.90 -17.40
N ARG A 200 6.22 -29.31 -17.11
CA ARG A 200 6.59 -29.92 -15.82
C ARG A 200 7.20 -28.88 -14.89
N SER A 201 6.76 -28.86 -13.63
CA SER A 201 7.35 -27.97 -12.61
C SER A 201 8.70 -28.45 -12.09
N SER A 202 9.00 -29.76 -12.17
CA SER A 202 10.22 -30.35 -11.62
C SER A 202 11.50 -29.91 -12.33
N ASP A 203 11.42 -29.66 -13.62
CA ASP A 203 12.56 -29.32 -14.48
C ASP A 203 12.21 -28.20 -15.49
N CYS A 204 11.02 -27.60 -15.38
CA CYS A 204 10.52 -26.54 -16.25
C CYS A 204 10.43 -26.94 -17.73
N ALA A 205 10.37 -28.24 -18.02
CA ALA A 205 10.37 -28.73 -19.39
C ALA A 205 9.01 -28.62 -20.04
N VAL A 206 8.97 -28.09 -21.24
CA VAL A 206 7.84 -28.15 -22.18
C VAL A 206 7.98 -29.44 -22.97
N VAL A 207 6.99 -30.33 -22.87
CA VAL A 207 7.08 -31.71 -23.32
C VAL A 207 5.96 -32.02 -24.33
N PHE A 208 6.29 -32.68 -25.42
CA PHE A 208 5.32 -33.27 -26.33
C PHE A 208 4.72 -34.55 -25.73
N VAL A 209 3.41 -34.61 -25.62
CA VAL A 209 2.70 -35.74 -24.98
C VAL A 209 1.94 -36.60 -25.98
N ALA A 210 1.28 -35.99 -26.93
CA ALA A 210 0.42 -36.70 -27.86
C ALA A 210 0.27 -36.01 -29.23
N GLY A 211 -0.09 -36.77 -30.24
CA GLY A 211 -0.27 -36.26 -31.61
C GLY A 211 0.85 -36.66 -32.55
N THR A 212 1.13 -35.84 -33.54
CA THR A 212 2.27 -36.00 -34.47
C THR A 212 3.25 -34.87 -34.28
N THR A 213 4.55 -35.16 -34.39
CA THR A 213 5.62 -34.17 -34.19
C THR A 213 5.86 -33.30 -35.41
N SER A 214 5.18 -33.55 -36.55
CA SER A 214 5.33 -32.77 -37.79
C SER A 214 4.85 -31.33 -37.66
N PHE A 215 3.98 -31.04 -36.71
CA PHE A 215 3.48 -29.71 -36.45
C PHE A 215 2.78 -29.68 -35.07
N ILE A 216 3.27 -28.84 -34.19
CA ILE A 216 2.68 -28.62 -32.85
C ILE A 216 2.56 -27.13 -32.61
N GLY A 217 1.34 -26.65 -32.45
CA GLY A 217 1.05 -25.25 -32.05
C GLY A 217 1.09 -25.08 -30.53
N LEU A 218 1.90 -24.17 -30.04
CA LEU A 218 2.09 -23.90 -28.61
C LEU A 218 1.14 -22.81 -28.06
N GLY A 219 0.45 -22.10 -28.95
CA GLY A 219 -0.33 -20.89 -28.57
C GLY A 219 -1.48 -21.09 -27.59
N ALA A 220 -1.91 -22.35 -27.35
CA ALA A 220 -2.93 -22.66 -26.35
C ALA A 220 -2.35 -22.89 -24.94
N VAL A 221 -1.03 -22.94 -24.78
CA VAL A 221 -0.36 -23.24 -23.51
C VAL A 221 -0.20 -21.96 -22.70
N GLN A 222 -0.87 -21.91 -21.56
CA GLN A 222 -0.75 -20.79 -20.62
C GLN A 222 -0.99 -21.27 -19.19
N PHE A 223 -0.12 -20.84 -18.27
CA PHE A 223 -0.13 -21.26 -16.88
C PHE A 223 0.46 -20.19 -15.97
N ARG A 224 0.23 -20.30 -14.68
CA ARG A 224 0.86 -19.40 -13.70
C ARG A 224 2.27 -19.87 -13.35
N ALA A 225 3.21 -18.93 -13.40
CA ALA A 225 4.55 -19.18 -12.90
C ALA A 225 4.62 -19.05 -11.36
N GLY A 226 5.51 -19.83 -10.75
CA GLY A 226 5.85 -19.76 -9.34
C GLY A 226 7.09 -18.93 -9.05
#